data_c6630a3bdd458827d422203c7e038482
#
_entry.id   c6630a3bdd458827d422203c7e038482
#
_cell.length_a   1.000
_cell.length_b   1.000
_cell.length_c   1.000
_cell.angle_alpha   90.00
_cell.angle_beta   90.00
_cell.angle_gamma   90.00
#
_symmetry.space_group_name_H-M   'P 1'
#
loop_
_entity.id
_entity.type
_entity.pdbx_description
1 polymer ?
#
loop_
_entity_poly.entity_id
_entity_poly.type
_entity_poly.pdbx_seq_one_letter_code
_entity_poly.pdbx_strand_id
1 'polypeptide(L)'
;MALRKFKPVTPGQRFKQISAYDDITTDKPEKSLLCPRPSTGGRNNSGKMTMRNRGGGHKKMLRIIDFRRDKDNIPATVHSIEYDPNRSARIALLFYADGEKRYIVAPHGLKVGQVIVSGSGVSPDLGNCLPLGEIPLGTEIHNIEMNPGQGGKMVRSAGAHAQLMSREGKYAVIRMPSGETRMVLCACRATVGIVSNIDHSLEVSGKAGRSRWLGWRPRVRGVVMNPVDHPMGGGEGRASGGHPRSRKGLPAKGYKTRSPKAASNKYIIDRRKK
;
A
#
# COMPACT_ATOMS: atom_id res chain seq x y z
N MET A 1 -1.84 10.24 15.59
CA MET A 1 -0.59 10.90 15.12
C MET A 1 -0.88 12.37 14.84
N ALA A 2 0.07 13.25 15.12
CA ALA A 2 -0.14 14.67 14.86
C ALA A 2 0.29 15.01 13.42
N LEU A 3 -0.52 15.81 12.72
CA LEU A 3 -0.13 16.44 11.48
C LEU A 3 0.51 17.79 11.77
N ARG A 4 1.71 18.00 11.27
CA ARG A 4 2.39 19.30 11.35
C ARG A 4 1.86 20.23 10.26
N LYS A 5 1.24 21.32 10.67
CA LYS A 5 0.87 22.45 9.82
C LYS A 5 2.00 23.49 9.81
N PHE A 6 2.09 24.25 8.74
CA PHE A 6 3.11 25.30 8.58
C PHE A 6 2.47 26.70 8.61
N LYS A 7 3.23 27.70 9.06
CA LYS A 7 2.81 29.08 8.96
C LYS A 7 2.71 29.48 7.47
N PRO A 8 1.71 30.27 7.06
CA PRO A 8 1.46 30.62 5.65
C PRO A 8 2.42 31.71 5.13
N VAL A 9 3.71 31.54 5.36
CA VAL A 9 4.76 32.51 4.96
C VAL A 9 4.97 32.51 3.44
N THR A 10 4.77 31.37 2.78
CA THR A 10 4.91 31.24 1.33
C THR A 10 3.70 30.50 0.74
N PRO A 11 3.38 30.71 -0.57
CA PRO A 11 2.25 30.00 -1.20
C PRO A 11 2.31 28.48 -1.03
N GLY A 12 3.51 27.89 -1.09
CA GLY A 12 3.70 26.42 -0.93
C GLY A 12 3.52 25.93 0.50
N GLN A 13 3.62 26.78 1.51
CA GLN A 13 3.44 26.43 2.92
C GLN A 13 2.02 26.66 3.41
N ARG A 14 1.24 27.51 2.75
CA ARG A 14 -0.12 27.92 3.18
C ARG A 14 -1.03 26.73 3.52
N PHE A 15 -1.05 25.70 2.68
CA PHE A 15 -1.91 24.52 2.85
C PHE A 15 -1.11 23.24 3.11
N LYS A 16 0.21 23.37 3.33
CA LYS A 16 1.07 22.22 3.53
C LYS A 16 0.79 21.56 4.90
N GLN A 17 0.53 20.25 4.86
CA GLN A 17 0.39 19.40 6.03
C GLN A 17 1.20 18.13 5.80
N ILE A 18 2.03 17.76 6.76
CA ILE A 18 2.84 16.54 6.71
C ILE A 18 2.72 15.78 8.01
N SER A 19 3.04 14.49 7.99
CA SER A 19 3.20 13.73 9.23
C SER A 19 4.24 14.39 10.13
N ALA A 20 4.00 14.43 11.45
CA ALA A 20 4.97 14.90 12.44
C ALA A 20 6.10 13.89 12.70
N TYR A 21 5.87 12.63 12.30
CA TYR A 21 6.80 11.50 12.50
C TYR A 21 7.06 11.12 13.97
N ASP A 22 6.13 11.45 14.87
CA ASP A 22 6.25 11.19 16.32
C ASP A 22 6.31 9.70 16.66
N ASP A 23 5.85 8.84 15.76
CA ASP A 23 5.85 7.39 15.87
C ASP A 23 7.17 6.73 15.45
N ILE A 24 8.13 7.48 14.91
CA ILE A 24 9.41 6.97 14.45
C ILE A 24 10.42 7.02 15.57
N THR A 25 11.05 5.88 15.84
CA THR A 25 12.02 5.75 16.94
C THR A 25 13.47 5.89 16.48
N THR A 26 13.75 5.61 15.20
CA THR A 26 15.09 5.79 14.60
C THR A 26 14.98 6.19 13.13
N ASP A 27 15.94 6.98 12.66
CA ASP A 27 16.10 7.41 11.27
C ASP A 27 17.12 6.55 10.50
N LYS A 28 17.91 5.73 11.20
CA LYS A 28 18.95 4.89 10.62
C LYS A 28 18.44 3.50 10.33
N PRO A 29 18.30 3.10 9.05
CA PRO A 29 17.85 1.76 8.71
C PRO A 29 18.96 0.72 8.89
N GLU A 30 18.57 -0.54 9.14
CA GLU A 30 19.47 -1.68 9.21
C GLU A 30 20.12 -1.93 7.84
N LYS A 31 21.46 -1.82 7.77
CA LYS A 31 22.21 -1.87 6.51
C LYS A 31 22.11 -3.21 5.79
N SER A 32 22.08 -4.31 6.53
CA SER A 32 21.98 -5.68 5.99
C SER A 32 20.67 -5.92 5.24
N LEU A 33 19.61 -5.17 5.57
CA LEU A 33 18.28 -5.27 4.98
C LEU A 33 17.99 -4.21 3.90
N LEU A 34 19.03 -3.54 3.39
CA LEU A 34 18.92 -2.55 2.33
C LEU A 34 19.37 -3.09 0.99
N CYS A 35 18.58 -2.84 -0.05
CA CYS A 35 18.96 -3.11 -1.44
C CYS A 35 18.89 -1.83 -2.29
N PRO A 36 19.78 -1.68 -3.31
CA PRO A 36 19.68 -0.62 -4.27
C PRO A 36 18.34 -0.66 -5.02
N ARG A 37 17.73 0.50 -5.24
CA ARG A 37 16.52 0.62 -6.05
C ARG A 37 16.74 1.58 -7.21
N PRO A 38 17.23 1.08 -8.38
CA PRO A 38 17.39 1.91 -9.56
C PRO A 38 16.04 2.44 -10.06
N SER A 39 16.03 3.65 -10.63
CA SER A 39 14.82 4.22 -11.23
C SER A 39 14.66 3.70 -12.65
N THR A 40 13.54 3.03 -12.92
CA THR A 40 13.23 2.50 -14.27
C THR A 40 12.57 3.53 -15.19
N GLY A 41 12.23 4.73 -14.68
CA GLY A 41 11.53 5.74 -15.46
C GLY A 41 10.17 5.30 -16.01
N GLY A 42 9.52 4.30 -15.39
CA GLY A 42 8.25 3.74 -15.83
C GLY A 42 8.36 2.74 -16.97
N ARG A 43 9.56 2.20 -17.22
CA ARG A 43 9.80 1.12 -18.20
C ARG A 43 9.71 -0.24 -17.51
N ASN A 44 9.26 -1.24 -18.27
CA ASN A 44 9.26 -2.64 -17.87
C ASN A 44 10.62 -3.31 -18.15
N ASN A 45 10.70 -4.62 -17.91
CA ASN A 45 11.91 -5.43 -18.18
C ASN A 45 12.31 -5.47 -19.66
N SER A 46 11.37 -5.27 -20.61
CA SER A 46 11.63 -5.18 -22.05
C SER A 46 11.92 -3.73 -22.52
N GLY A 47 12.12 -2.77 -21.63
CA GLY A 47 12.41 -1.37 -21.95
C GLY A 47 11.20 -0.55 -22.40
N LYS A 48 10.01 -1.15 -22.56
CA LYS A 48 8.80 -0.46 -23.01
C LYS A 48 8.18 0.36 -21.88
N MET A 49 7.72 1.57 -22.20
CA MET A 49 7.06 2.44 -21.24
C MET A 49 5.65 1.90 -20.91
N THR A 50 5.50 1.37 -19.69
CA THR A 50 4.20 0.89 -19.18
C THR A 50 3.51 1.93 -18.31
N MET A 51 4.25 2.83 -17.69
CA MET A 51 3.73 3.91 -16.86
C MET A 51 4.36 5.26 -17.24
N ARG A 52 3.52 6.17 -17.74
CA ARG A 52 3.94 7.53 -18.13
C ARG A 52 4.24 8.41 -16.93
N ASN A 53 5.01 9.48 -17.19
CA ASN A 53 5.27 10.56 -16.23
C ASN A 53 5.92 10.05 -14.94
N ARG A 54 6.81 9.08 -15.03
CA ARG A 54 7.69 8.62 -13.97
C ARG A 54 9.12 8.98 -14.30
N GLY A 55 9.88 9.32 -13.28
CA GLY A 55 11.31 9.63 -13.38
C GLY A 55 11.72 10.86 -12.60
N GLY A 56 13.01 11.02 -12.42
CA GLY A 56 13.57 11.96 -11.45
C GLY A 56 13.21 11.58 -10.03
N GLY A 57 13.29 12.51 -9.14
CA GLY A 57 13.03 12.27 -7.72
C GLY A 57 14.26 11.85 -6.94
N HIS A 58 14.11 11.83 -5.62
CA HIS A 58 15.20 11.49 -4.70
C HIS A 58 15.61 10.02 -4.83
N LYS A 59 16.93 9.74 -4.76
CA LYS A 59 17.47 8.37 -4.69
C LYS A 59 16.91 7.66 -3.45
N LYS A 60 16.46 6.42 -3.62
CA LYS A 60 15.86 5.61 -2.56
C LYS A 60 16.51 4.24 -2.48
N MET A 61 16.70 3.75 -1.26
CA MET A 61 17.06 2.36 -1.01
C MET A 61 15.78 1.55 -0.72
N LEU A 62 15.70 0.33 -1.21
CA LEU A 62 14.64 -0.60 -0.88
C LEU A 62 14.95 -1.26 0.46
N ARG A 63 13.94 -1.36 1.35
CA ARG A 63 13.99 -2.20 2.54
C ARG A 63 13.43 -3.57 2.18
N ILE A 64 14.14 -4.62 2.57
CA ILE A 64 13.66 -6.00 2.44
C ILE A 64 12.63 -6.23 3.53
N ILE A 65 11.36 -6.37 3.14
CA ILE A 65 10.25 -6.57 4.07
C ILE A 65 9.83 -8.04 4.04
N ASP A 66 9.71 -8.63 5.20
CA ASP A 66 9.12 -9.96 5.34
C ASP A 66 7.59 -9.89 5.21
N PHE A 67 7.11 -10.23 4.03
CA PHE A 67 5.67 -10.37 3.77
C PHE A 67 5.15 -11.79 4.01
N ARG A 68 6.06 -12.77 4.12
CA ARG A 68 5.68 -14.18 4.29
C ARG A 68 5.41 -14.52 5.73
N ARG A 69 6.20 -13.95 6.65
CA ARG A 69 6.13 -14.26 8.07
C ARG A 69 6.27 -15.76 8.33
N ASP A 70 7.25 -16.38 7.67
CA ASP A 70 7.47 -17.83 7.61
C ASP A 70 8.28 -18.39 8.79
N LYS A 71 8.67 -17.58 9.75
CA LYS A 71 9.30 -18.02 11.00
C LYS A 71 8.20 -18.36 12.03
N ASP A 72 7.78 -19.60 12.02
CA ASP A 72 6.71 -20.05 12.89
C ASP A 72 7.21 -20.33 14.32
N ASN A 73 6.42 -19.88 15.31
CA ASN A 73 6.62 -20.10 16.75
C ASN A 73 7.95 -19.57 17.31
N ILE A 74 8.66 -18.72 16.55
CA ILE A 74 9.87 -18.05 17.05
C ILE A 74 9.50 -16.63 17.46
N PRO A 75 9.64 -16.26 18.75
CA PRO A 75 9.32 -14.92 19.22
C PRO A 75 10.32 -13.89 18.65
N ALA A 76 9.80 -12.74 18.27
CA ALA A 76 10.58 -11.62 17.80
C ALA A 76 10.22 -10.36 18.58
N THR A 77 11.23 -9.63 19.06
CA THR A 77 11.03 -8.38 19.78
C THR A 77 11.09 -7.21 18.80
N VAL A 78 10.15 -6.28 18.92
CA VAL A 78 10.15 -5.03 18.17
C VAL A 78 11.28 -4.14 18.67
N HIS A 79 12.32 -3.96 17.84
CA HIS A 79 13.48 -3.13 18.19
C HIS A 79 13.25 -1.65 17.85
N SER A 80 12.70 -1.34 16.67
CA SER A 80 12.46 0.03 16.22
C SER A 80 11.28 0.14 15.27
N ILE A 81 10.71 1.35 15.18
CA ILE A 81 9.71 1.73 14.18
C ILE A 81 10.37 2.77 13.28
N GLU A 82 10.34 2.55 11.97
CA GLU A 82 11.11 3.31 11.01
C GLU A 82 10.28 3.83 9.84
N TYR A 83 10.81 4.87 9.19
CA TYR A 83 10.29 5.41 7.94
C TYR A 83 10.81 4.61 6.73
N ASP A 84 9.89 4.21 5.83
CA ASP A 84 10.28 3.66 4.52
C ASP A 84 9.86 4.61 3.38
N PRO A 85 10.79 5.13 2.57
CA PRO A 85 10.48 6.02 1.45
C PRO A 85 9.76 5.30 0.29
N ASN A 86 9.61 3.98 0.35
CA ASN A 86 9.02 3.18 -0.72
C ASN A 86 7.53 2.87 -0.50
N ARG A 87 7.02 3.13 0.71
CA ARG A 87 5.63 2.87 1.08
C ARG A 87 5.07 3.99 1.96
N SER A 88 3.76 4.03 2.08
CA SER A 88 3.07 4.98 2.95
C SER A 88 3.04 4.54 4.41
N ALA A 89 3.04 3.22 4.68
CA ALA A 89 3.07 2.65 6.01
C ALA A 89 4.45 2.77 6.68
N ARG A 90 4.50 2.78 8.02
CA ARG A 90 5.73 2.56 8.79
C ARG A 90 6.16 1.10 8.71
N ILE A 91 7.42 0.84 8.98
CA ILE A 91 7.99 -0.50 9.11
C ILE A 91 8.53 -0.68 10.52
N ALA A 92 8.53 -1.91 11.02
CA ALA A 92 9.13 -2.26 12.30
C ALA A 92 10.28 -3.23 12.07
N LEU A 93 11.40 -2.98 12.72
CA LEU A 93 12.54 -3.89 12.76
C LEU A 93 12.32 -4.89 13.89
N LEU A 94 12.35 -6.15 13.57
CA LEU A 94 12.21 -7.26 14.50
C LEU A 94 13.56 -7.95 14.72
N PHE A 95 13.86 -8.25 15.97
CA PHE A 95 14.95 -9.12 16.39
C PHE A 95 14.35 -10.43 16.87
N TYR A 96 14.62 -11.49 16.13
CA TYR A 96 14.20 -12.84 16.49
C TYR A 96 15.11 -13.44 17.56
N ALA A 97 14.58 -14.39 18.34
CA ALA A 97 15.34 -15.08 19.39
C ALA A 97 16.56 -15.86 18.85
N ASP A 98 16.53 -16.24 17.58
CA ASP A 98 17.65 -16.89 16.85
C ASP A 98 18.68 -15.91 16.26
N GLY A 99 18.54 -14.62 16.55
CA GLY A 99 19.48 -13.57 16.11
C GLY A 99 19.19 -13.00 14.72
N GLU A 100 18.23 -13.53 13.95
CA GLU A 100 17.88 -12.96 12.65
C GLU A 100 17.10 -11.66 12.81
N LYS A 101 17.38 -10.70 11.93
CA LYS A 101 16.66 -9.43 11.86
C LYS A 101 15.77 -9.41 10.64
N ARG A 102 14.52 -8.96 10.78
CA ARG A 102 13.61 -8.76 9.66
C ARG A 102 12.79 -7.48 9.81
N TYR A 103 12.47 -6.83 8.68
CA TYR A 103 11.47 -5.77 8.67
C TYR A 103 10.08 -6.34 8.40
N ILE A 104 9.09 -5.80 9.08
CA ILE A 104 7.67 -6.04 8.80
C ILE A 104 6.94 -4.72 8.53
N VAL A 105 5.74 -4.79 7.94
CA VAL A 105 4.81 -3.65 7.93
C VAL A 105 4.31 -3.44 9.35
N ALA A 106 4.57 -2.29 9.94
CA ALA A 106 4.16 -2.01 11.30
C ALA A 106 2.64 -1.84 11.41
N PRO A 107 1.94 -2.57 12.29
CA PRO A 107 0.57 -2.26 12.65
C PRO A 107 0.47 -0.96 13.43
N HIS A 108 -0.73 -0.37 13.43
CA HIS A 108 -1.03 0.81 14.25
C HIS A 108 -1.04 0.43 15.73
N GLY A 109 -0.43 1.27 16.56
CA GLY A 109 -0.37 1.01 18.01
C GLY A 109 0.75 0.07 18.47
N LEU A 110 1.56 -0.45 17.55
CA LEU A 110 2.73 -1.25 17.89
C LEU A 110 3.73 -0.44 18.70
N LYS A 111 4.31 -1.04 19.74
CA LYS A 111 5.30 -0.40 20.61
C LYS A 111 6.65 -1.12 20.53
N VAL A 112 7.73 -0.37 20.73
CA VAL A 112 9.08 -0.94 20.90
C VAL A 112 9.10 -1.81 22.17
N GLY A 113 9.79 -2.94 22.10
CA GLY A 113 9.85 -3.94 23.17
C GLY A 113 8.71 -4.97 23.15
N GLN A 114 7.65 -4.76 22.37
CA GLN A 114 6.58 -5.75 22.22
C GLN A 114 7.10 -7.01 21.51
N VAL A 115 6.66 -8.16 22.00
CA VAL A 115 6.97 -9.46 21.37
C VAL A 115 5.89 -9.81 20.36
N ILE A 116 6.31 -10.26 19.19
CA ILE A 116 5.45 -10.68 18.08
C ILE A 116 5.82 -12.10 17.68
N VAL A 117 4.80 -12.92 17.45
CA VAL A 117 4.95 -14.30 17.00
C VAL A 117 4.16 -14.53 15.71
N SER A 118 4.61 -15.48 14.90
CA SER A 118 3.89 -15.93 13.70
C SER A 118 3.71 -17.43 13.77
N GLY A 119 2.64 -17.95 13.21
CA GLY A 119 2.41 -19.41 13.15
C GLY A 119 0.98 -19.80 13.47
N SER A 120 0.71 -21.10 13.51
CA SER A 120 -0.54 -21.67 13.98
C SER A 120 -0.54 -21.80 15.50
N GLY A 121 -1.72 -21.68 16.12
CA GLY A 121 -1.89 -21.77 17.57
C GLY A 121 -1.38 -20.56 18.36
N VAL A 122 -1.01 -19.48 17.69
CA VAL A 122 -0.56 -18.22 18.31
C VAL A 122 -1.77 -17.38 18.73
N SER A 123 -1.66 -16.61 19.83
CA SER A 123 -2.72 -15.71 20.24
C SER A 123 -2.96 -14.61 19.18
N PRO A 124 -4.21 -14.17 18.95
CA PRO A 124 -4.56 -13.19 17.94
C PRO A 124 -4.27 -11.74 18.41
N ASP A 125 -3.07 -11.51 18.95
CA ASP A 125 -2.64 -10.22 19.44
C ASP A 125 -2.14 -9.32 18.30
N LEU A 126 -2.06 -8.01 18.59
CA LEU A 126 -1.63 -6.99 17.65
C LEU A 126 -0.24 -7.29 17.07
N GLY A 127 -0.15 -7.44 15.75
CA GLY A 127 1.10 -7.69 15.04
C GLY A 127 1.43 -9.17 14.82
N ASN A 128 0.74 -10.09 15.49
CA ASN A 128 0.89 -11.51 15.28
C ASN A 128 0.34 -11.91 13.91
N CYS A 129 0.94 -12.94 13.31
CA CYS A 129 0.56 -13.42 11.98
C CYS A 129 0.09 -14.87 12.08
N LEU A 130 -1.18 -15.10 11.73
CA LEU A 130 -1.86 -16.39 11.85
C LEU A 130 -2.56 -16.78 10.54
N PRO A 131 -2.87 -18.09 10.38
CA PRO A 131 -3.85 -18.51 9.38
C PRO A 131 -5.23 -17.88 9.63
N LEU A 132 -5.95 -17.51 8.56
CA LEU A 132 -7.29 -16.90 8.66
C LEU A 132 -8.30 -17.82 9.39
N GLY A 133 -8.05 -19.14 9.36
CA GLY A 133 -8.86 -20.12 10.08
C GLY A 133 -8.80 -19.96 11.61
N GLU A 134 -7.77 -19.35 12.16
CA GLU A 134 -7.54 -19.23 13.62
C GLU A 134 -7.87 -17.84 14.17
N ILE A 135 -7.96 -16.83 13.30
CA ILE A 135 -8.24 -15.43 13.71
C ILE A 135 -9.72 -15.28 14.08
N PRO A 136 -10.07 -14.70 15.23
CA PRO A 136 -11.47 -14.46 15.61
C PRO A 136 -12.25 -13.67 14.56
N LEU A 137 -13.55 -13.95 14.41
CA LEU A 137 -14.43 -13.19 13.52
C LEU A 137 -14.56 -11.74 14.00
N GLY A 138 -14.76 -10.83 13.07
CA GLY A 138 -14.84 -9.40 13.36
C GLY A 138 -13.48 -8.70 13.49
N THR A 139 -12.37 -9.46 13.62
CA THR A 139 -11.03 -8.90 13.79
C THR A 139 -10.58 -8.11 12.56
N GLU A 140 -9.95 -6.98 12.78
CA GLU A 140 -9.27 -6.20 11.76
C GLU A 140 -7.90 -6.80 11.44
N ILE A 141 -7.64 -7.01 10.16
CA ILE A 141 -6.44 -7.68 9.66
C ILE A 141 -5.80 -6.93 8.50
N HIS A 142 -4.52 -7.11 8.33
CA HIS A 142 -3.75 -6.55 7.21
C HIS A 142 -2.72 -7.55 6.68
N ASN A 143 -1.95 -7.16 5.66
CA ASN A 143 -0.89 -8.00 5.05
C ASN A 143 -1.40 -9.40 4.67
N ILE A 144 -2.55 -9.49 4.02
CA ILE A 144 -3.28 -10.72 3.76
C ILE A 144 -2.71 -11.42 2.54
N GLU A 145 -2.51 -12.72 2.62
CA GLU A 145 -2.14 -13.57 1.49
C GLU A 145 -3.31 -13.80 0.53
N MET A 146 -3.01 -14.00 -0.74
CA MET A 146 -3.98 -14.44 -1.75
C MET A 146 -3.99 -15.95 -1.94
N ASN A 147 -2.82 -16.56 -1.82
CA ASN A 147 -2.64 -18.02 -1.80
C ASN A 147 -1.67 -18.34 -0.68
N PRO A 148 -1.81 -19.52 -0.04
CA PRO A 148 -0.94 -19.91 1.07
C PRO A 148 0.54 -19.87 0.69
N GLY A 149 1.38 -19.33 1.56
CA GLY A 149 2.83 -19.25 1.41
C GLY A 149 3.36 -18.24 0.39
N GLN A 150 2.49 -17.50 -0.29
CA GLN A 150 2.93 -16.45 -1.24
C GLN A 150 3.38 -15.15 -0.59
N GLY A 151 3.14 -14.99 0.70
CA GLY A 151 3.31 -13.72 1.41
C GLY A 151 2.15 -12.75 1.18
N GLY A 152 1.97 -11.84 2.12
CA GLY A 152 0.89 -10.86 2.08
C GLY A 152 0.98 -9.94 0.86
N LYS A 153 -0.13 -9.82 0.14
CA LYS A 153 -0.27 -8.99 -1.06
C LYS A 153 -1.37 -7.94 -0.95
N MET A 154 -2.37 -8.20 -0.13
CA MET A 154 -3.51 -7.31 0.06
C MET A 154 -3.37 -6.52 1.37
N VAL A 155 -3.98 -5.34 1.43
CA VAL A 155 -4.10 -4.50 2.65
C VAL A 155 -2.75 -4.19 3.28
N ARG A 156 -1.90 -3.42 2.56
CA ARG A 156 -0.54 -3.06 3.00
C ARG A 156 -0.26 -1.55 3.03
N SER A 157 -1.22 -0.76 2.58
CA SER A 157 -1.08 0.72 2.56
C SER A 157 -1.39 1.31 3.93
N ALA A 158 -0.85 2.49 4.21
CA ALA A 158 -1.10 3.22 5.45
C ALA A 158 -2.59 3.32 5.78
N GLY A 159 -2.95 3.04 7.03
CA GLY A 159 -4.32 3.09 7.54
C GLY A 159 -5.28 2.05 6.96
N ALA A 160 -4.81 1.16 6.07
CA ALA A 160 -5.67 0.13 5.50
C ALA A 160 -5.87 -1.04 6.47
N HIS A 161 -7.08 -1.53 6.53
CA HIS A 161 -7.46 -2.76 7.22
C HIS A 161 -8.55 -3.48 6.41
N ALA A 162 -8.67 -4.77 6.62
CA ALA A 162 -9.80 -5.57 6.17
C ALA A 162 -10.41 -6.24 7.40
N GLN A 163 -11.67 -6.61 7.33
CA GLN A 163 -12.36 -7.27 8.43
C GLN A 163 -12.69 -8.71 8.05
N LEU A 164 -12.40 -9.65 8.94
CA LEU A 164 -12.78 -11.05 8.80
C LEU A 164 -14.25 -11.20 9.20
N MET A 165 -15.12 -11.53 8.23
CA MET A 165 -16.57 -11.55 8.43
C MET A 165 -17.09 -12.93 8.85
N SER A 166 -16.74 -13.96 8.09
CA SER A 166 -17.18 -15.34 8.34
C SER A 166 -16.16 -16.36 7.85
N ARG A 167 -16.38 -17.60 8.21
CA ARG A 167 -15.65 -18.77 7.70
C ARG A 167 -16.65 -19.81 7.23
N GLU A 168 -16.46 -20.30 6.02
CA GLU A 168 -17.34 -21.27 5.38
C GLU A 168 -16.48 -22.37 4.74
N GLY A 169 -16.41 -23.53 5.42
CA GLY A 169 -15.57 -24.64 5.02
C GLY A 169 -14.10 -24.23 4.91
N LYS A 170 -13.53 -24.33 3.70
CA LYS A 170 -12.12 -24.00 3.46
C LYS A 170 -11.87 -22.51 3.14
N TYR A 171 -12.91 -21.68 3.10
CA TYR A 171 -12.79 -20.28 2.77
C TYR A 171 -13.13 -19.36 3.95
N ALA A 172 -12.40 -18.28 4.05
CA ALA A 172 -12.69 -17.13 4.92
C ALA A 172 -13.25 -16.00 4.07
N VAL A 173 -14.29 -15.36 4.52
CA VAL A 173 -14.92 -14.20 3.88
C VAL A 173 -14.37 -12.92 4.50
N ILE A 174 -13.79 -12.07 3.67
CA ILE A 174 -13.10 -10.84 4.10
C ILE A 174 -13.75 -9.63 3.44
N ARG A 175 -14.08 -8.62 4.23
CA ARG A 175 -14.48 -7.30 3.76
C ARG A 175 -13.25 -6.42 3.57
N MET A 176 -12.96 -6.05 2.33
CA MET A 176 -11.81 -5.25 1.93
C MET A 176 -12.01 -3.75 2.20
N PRO A 177 -10.94 -2.95 2.29
CA PRO A 177 -11.04 -1.48 2.45
C PRO A 177 -11.86 -0.79 1.35
N SER A 178 -11.96 -1.40 0.17
CA SER A 178 -12.79 -0.89 -0.95
C SER A 178 -14.28 -1.12 -0.76
N GLY A 179 -14.69 -1.90 0.26
CA GLY A 179 -16.07 -2.37 0.45
C GLY A 179 -16.40 -3.66 -0.34
N GLU A 180 -15.44 -4.20 -1.12
CA GLU A 180 -15.59 -5.50 -1.78
C GLU A 180 -15.53 -6.62 -0.74
N THR A 181 -16.47 -7.56 -0.80
CA THR A 181 -16.43 -8.78 0.00
C THR A 181 -15.96 -9.95 -0.87
N ARG A 182 -14.93 -10.66 -0.39
CA ARG A 182 -14.35 -11.76 -1.16
C ARG A 182 -13.91 -12.91 -0.30
N MET A 183 -13.86 -14.10 -0.92
CA MET A 183 -13.36 -15.33 -0.33
C MET A 183 -11.84 -15.46 -0.49
N VAL A 184 -11.19 -15.94 0.56
CA VAL A 184 -9.76 -16.31 0.58
C VAL A 184 -9.66 -17.64 1.33
N LEU A 185 -8.71 -18.49 0.98
CA LEU A 185 -8.52 -19.78 1.68
C LEU A 185 -8.19 -19.55 3.16
N CYS A 186 -8.78 -20.34 4.06
CA CYS A 186 -8.51 -20.27 5.49
C CYS A 186 -7.04 -20.53 5.86
N ALA A 187 -6.32 -21.30 5.03
CA ALA A 187 -4.88 -21.53 5.18
C ALA A 187 -4.01 -20.31 4.82
N CYS A 188 -4.55 -19.26 4.20
CA CYS A 188 -3.83 -18.03 3.97
C CYS A 188 -3.58 -17.29 5.27
N ARG A 189 -2.40 -16.70 5.40
CA ARG A 189 -2.01 -15.94 6.59
C ARG A 189 -2.41 -14.46 6.48
N ALA A 190 -2.66 -13.87 7.62
CA ALA A 190 -2.86 -12.42 7.77
C ALA A 190 -2.25 -11.95 9.08
N THR A 191 -1.92 -10.67 9.16
CA THR A 191 -1.44 -10.04 10.38
C THR A 191 -2.58 -9.30 11.06
N VAL A 192 -2.71 -9.45 12.37
CA VAL A 192 -3.75 -8.81 13.18
C VAL A 192 -3.47 -7.31 13.32
N GLY A 193 -4.52 -6.51 13.20
CA GLY A 193 -4.52 -5.05 13.38
C GLY A 193 -4.59 -4.26 12.09
N ILE A 194 -4.63 -2.93 12.22
CA ILE A 194 -4.67 -1.93 11.14
C ILE A 194 -3.23 -1.56 10.76
N VAL A 195 -2.96 -1.22 9.51
CA VAL A 195 -1.65 -0.71 9.09
C VAL A 195 -1.40 0.68 9.70
N SER A 196 -0.18 0.94 10.14
CA SER A 196 0.27 2.22 10.73
C SER A 196 0.10 3.43 9.81
N ASN A 197 0.33 4.64 10.35
CA ASN A 197 0.27 5.92 9.64
C ASN A 197 -1.14 6.23 9.07
N ILE A 198 -2.15 6.10 9.90
CA ILE A 198 -3.58 6.26 9.53
C ILE A 198 -3.84 7.62 8.87
N ASP A 199 -3.22 8.69 9.38
CA ASP A 199 -3.43 10.07 8.92
C ASP A 199 -2.73 10.40 7.59
N HIS A 200 -2.10 9.41 6.93
CA HIS A 200 -1.40 9.62 5.65
C HIS A 200 -2.31 10.22 4.56
N SER A 201 -3.59 9.88 4.56
CA SER A 201 -4.57 10.41 3.61
C SER A 201 -4.84 11.91 3.79
N LEU A 202 -4.56 12.46 4.96
CA LEU A 202 -4.75 13.87 5.31
C LEU A 202 -3.53 14.74 4.96
N GLU A 203 -2.43 14.14 4.49
CA GLU A 203 -1.25 14.88 4.07
C GLU A 203 -1.51 15.74 2.84
N VAL A 204 -1.11 17.00 2.89
CA VAL A 204 -1.19 17.95 1.78
C VAL A 204 0.20 18.37 1.35
N SER A 205 0.57 18.10 0.10
CA SER A 205 1.91 18.36 -0.43
C SER A 205 2.26 19.86 -0.53
N GLY A 206 1.29 20.73 -0.74
CA GLY A 206 1.42 22.18 -0.77
C GLY A 206 2.06 22.76 -2.03
N LYS A 207 2.93 22.03 -2.74
CA LYS A 207 3.61 22.50 -3.96
C LYS A 207 3.88 21.38 -4.96
N ALA A 208 3.91 21.74 -6.26
CA ALA A 208 4.22 20.81 -7.35
C ALA A 208 5.65 20.22 -7.25
N GLY A 209 6.61 21.00 -6.73
CA GLY A 209 7.99 20.53 -6.52
C GLY A 209 8.09 19.29 -5.63
N ARG A 210 7.20 19.11 -4.63
CA ARG A 210 7.17 17.89 -3.82
C ARG A 210 6.83 16.66 -4.66
N SER A 211 5.89 16.76 -5.59
CA SER A 211 5.58 15.68 -6.52
C SER A 211 6.78 15.31 -7.39
N ARG A 212 7.59 16.34 -7.80
CA ARG A 212 8.84 16.12 -8.53
C ARG A 212 9.86 15.33 -7.69
N TRP A 213 10.03 15.69 -6.42
CA TRP A 213 10.90 14.95 -5.49
C TRP A 213 10.49 13.50 -5.28
N LEU A 214 9.18 13.21 -5.35
CA LEU A 214 8.64 11.86 -5.27
C LEU A 214 8.77 11.06 -6.59
N GLY A 215 9.29 11.67 -7.66
CA GLY A 215 9.48 11.02 -8.95
C GLY A 215 8.28 11.10 -9.89
N TRP A 216 7.33 11.98 -9.62
CA TRP A 216 6.21 12.26 -10.51
C TRP A 216 6.51 13.45 -11.42
N ARG A 217 6.41 13.26 -12.72
CA ARG A 217 6.52 14.32 -13.71
C ARG A 217 5.16 14.95 -13.98
N PRO A 218 5.10 16.21 -14.43
CA PRO A 218 3.85 16.85 -14.85
C PRO A 218 3.12 16.03 -15.90
N ARG A 219 1.80 16.06 -15.86
CA ARG A 219 0.95 15.32 -16.79
C ARG A 219 0.07 16.28 -17.57
N VAL A 220 0.17 16.21 -18.89
CA VAL A 220 -0.66 16.98 -19.82
C VAL A 220 -2.01 16.30 -19.98
N ARG A 221 -3.09 17.06 -20.00
CA ARG A 221 -4.47 16.57 -20.23
C ARG A 221 -4.65 16.26 -21.71
N GLY A 222 -5.47 15.25 -22.06
CA GLY A 222 -5.74 14.86 -23.44
C GLY A 222 -6.38 15.97 -24.27
N VAL A 223 -7.21 16.82 -23.66
CA VAL A 223 -7.91 17.94 -24.34
C VAL A 223 -6.95 19.00 -24.91
N VAL A 224 -5.73 19.16 -24.33
CA VAL A 224 -4.74 20.14 -24.78
C VAL A 224 -3.67 19.52 -25.69
N MET A 225 -3.87 18.30 -26.13
CA MET A 225 -3.01 17.61 -27.09
C MET A 225 -3.55 17.77 -28.51
N ASN A 226 -2.74 17.43 -29.49
CA ASN A 226 -3.17 17.34 -30.88
C ASN A 226 -4.02 16.09 -31.13
N PRO A 227 -4.85 16.06 -32.19
CA PRO A 227 -5.68 14.89 -32.52
C PRO A 227 -4.89 13.58 -32.70
N VAL A 228 -3.67 13.65 -33.20
CA VAL A 228 -2.76 12.50 -33.38
C VAL A 228 -2.32 11.89 -32.04
N ASP A 229 -2.24 12.68 -30.98
CA ASP A 229 -1.74 12.22 -29.68
C ASP A 229 -2.83 11.71 -28.74
N HIS A 230 -4.06 12.20 -28.92
CA HIS A 230 -5.17 11.87 -28.04
C HIS A 230 -6.54 12.02 -28.72
N PRO A 231 -7.49 11.08 -28.53
CA PRO A 231 -8.83 11.18 -29.11
C PRO A 231 -9.65 12.42 -28.71
N MET A 232 -9.24 13.12 -27.65
CA MET A 232 -9.87 14.35 -27.20
C MET A 232 -9.05 15.59 -27.58
N GLY A 233 -8.01 15.44 -28.38
CA GLY A 233 -7.17 16.52 -28.85
C GLY A 233 -7.78 17.26 -30.03
N GLY A 234 -7.26 18.46 -30.29
CA GLY A 234 -7.70 19.33 -31.40
C GLY A 234 -8.82 20.29 -31.02
N GLY A 235 -9.30 20.99 -32.05
CA GLY A 235 -10.31 22.05 -31.94
C GLY A 235 -9.69 23.46 -31.85
N GLU A 236 -10.51 24.46 -32.08
CA GLU A 236 -10.14 25.89 -31.89
C GLU A 236 -10.41 26.31 -30.45
N GLY A 237 -9.42 26.94 -29.84
CA GLY A 237 -9.53 27.42 -28.46
C GLY A 237 -9.80 26.33 -27.44
N ARG A 238 -10.76 26.57 -26.54
CA ARG A 238 -11.09 25.67 -25.44
C ARG A 238 -12.18 24.65 -25.84
N ALA A 239 -11.84 23.69 -26.68
CA ALA A 239 -12.75 22.62 -27.09
C ALA A 239 -13.01 21.62 -25.96
N SER A 240 -14.23 21.08 -25.86
CA SER A 240 -14.61 20.07 -24.86
C SER A 240 -14.05 18.67 -25.17
N GLY A 241 -13.66 18.37 -26.42
CA GLY A 241 -13.12 17.10 -26.85
C GLY A 241 -14.13 15.95 -26.87
N GLY A 242 -15.43 16.24 -26.72
CA GLY A 242 -16.52 15.25 -26.71
C GLY A 242 -16.57 14.38 -25.46
N HIS A 243 -17.12 13.17 -25.57
CA HIS A 243 -17.26 12.24 -24.44
C HIS A 243 -15.87 11.83 -23.91
N PRO A 244 -15.65 11.83 -22.57
CA PRO A 244 -14.34 11.55 -21.99
C PRO A 244 -13.80 10.18 -22.38
N ARG A 245 -12.64 10.16 -23.01
CA ARG A 245 -11.95 8.94 -23.48
C ARG A 245 -10.54 8.86 -22.93
N SER A 246 -10.05 7.65 -22.80
CA SER A 246 -8.63 7.37 -22.56
C SER A 246 -7.82 7.53 -23.85
N ARG A 247 -6.49 7.55 -23.74
CA ARG A 247 -5.60 7.57 -24.92
C ARG A 247 -5.83 6.42 -25.88
N LYS A 248 -6.34 5.28 -25.41
CA LYS A 248 -6.70 4.11 -26.24
C LYS A 248 -8.12 4.18 -26.81
N GLY A 249 -8.81 5.30 -26.70
CA GLY A 249 -10.18 5.48 -27.17
C GLY A 249 -11.27 4.91 -26.25
N LEU A 250 -10.91 4.21 -25.17
CA LEU A 250 -11.89 3.62 -24.26
C LEU A 250 -12.57 4.73 -23.43
N PRO A 251 -13.89 4.63 -23.15
CA PRO A 251 -14.58 5.56 -22.28
C PRO A 251 -13.90 5.68 -20.92
N ALA A 252 -13.65 6.91 -20.45
CA ALA A 252 -12.93 7.15 -19.21
C ALA A 252 -13.85 7.20 -17.97
N LYS A 253 -15.16 7.37 -18.18
CA LYS A 253 -16.16 7.40 -17.11
C LYS A 253 -17.19 6.28 -17.34
N GLY A 254 -17.56 5.59 -16.26
CA GLY A 254 -18.61 4.57 -16.23
C GLY A 254 -18.23 3.21 -16.85
N TYR A 255 -17.21 3.13 -17.65
CA TYR A 255 -16.80 1.88 -18.31
C TYR A 255 -16.18 0.89 -17.32
N LYS A 256 -16.72 -0.34 -17.30
CA LYS A 256 -16.19 -1.43 -16.45
C LYS A 256 -14.99 -2.08 -17.14
N THR A 257 -13.78 -1.79 -16.63
CA THR A 257 -12.53 -2.27 -17.23
C THR A 257 -12.11 -3.68 -16.81
N ARG A 258 -12.67 -4.22 -15.71
CA ARG A 258 -12.40 -5.59 -15.28
C ARG A 258 -12.99 -6.60 -16.27
N SER A 259 -12.19 -7.57 -16.69
CA SER A 259 -12.65 -8.63 -17.57
C SER A 259 -13.77 -9.45 -16.90
N PRO A 260 -14.92 -9.65 -17.58
CA PRO A 260 -15.97 -10.54 -17.09
C PRO A 260 -15.51 -11.99 -16.89
N LYS A 261 -14.55 -12.44 -17.71
CA LYS A 261 -13.98 -13.81 -17.68
C LYS A 261 -12.79 -13.97 -16.74
N ALA A 262 -12.48 -12.95 -15.89
CA ALA A 262 -11.35 -13.06 -14.96
C ALA A 262 -11.59 -14.20 -13.96
N ALA A 263 -10.63 -15.16 -13.86
CA ALA A 263 -10.73 -16.32 -12.98
C ALA A 263 -10.99 -15.98 -11.50
N SER A 264 -10.54 -14.80 -11.06
CA SER A 264 -10.76 -14.32 -9.69
C SER A 264 -12.18 -13.80 -9.42
N ASN A 265 -13.07 -13.75 -10.43
CA ASN A 265 -14.46 -13.29 -10.23
C ASN A 265 -15.23 -14.27 -9.31
N LYS A 266 -14.92 -15.55 -9.35
CA LYS A 266 -15.56 -16.59 -8.52
C LYS A 266 -15.33 -16.41 -7.01
N TYR A 267 -14.29 -15.64 -6.64
CA TYR A 267 -13.97 -15.36 -5.24
C TYR A 267 -14.57 -14.05 -4.72
N ILE A 268 -15.29 -13.29 -5.54
CA ILE A 268 -15.94 -12.05 -5.15
C ILE A 268 -17.40 -12.37 -4.86
N ILE A 269 -17.82 -12.14 -3.62
CA ILE A 269 -19.22 -12.30 -3.18
C ILE A 269 -19.97 -11.02 -3.54
N ASP A 270 -19.55 -9.90 -2.93
CA ASP A 270 -20.13 -8.59 -3.18
C ASP A 270 -19.10 -7.64 -3.77
N ARG A 271 -19.52 -6.91 -4.80
CA ARG A 271 -18.73 -5.82 -5.35
C ARG A 271 -19.00 -4.53 -4.57
N ARG A 272 -18.04 -3.61 -4.62
CA ARG A 272 -18.22 -2.25 -4.13
C ARG A 272 -19.54 -1.68 -4.64
N LYS A 273 -20.45 -1.35 -3.72
CA LYS A 273 -21.65 -0.55 -4.03
C LYS A 273 -21.18 0.87 -4.41
N LYS A 274 -21.78 1.43 -5.44
CA LYS A 274 -21.49 2.80 -5.88
C LYS A 274 -22.10 3.80 -4.89
#